data_3991f6c3b87d500d963e011176fa05a7
#
_entry.id   3991f6c3b87d500d963e011176fa05a7
#
_cell.length_a   1.000
_cell.length_b   1.000
_cell.length_c   1.000
_cell.angle_alpha   90.00
_cell.angle_beta   90.00
_cell.angle_gamma   90.00
#
_symmetry.space_group_name_H-M   'P 1'
#
loop_
_entity.id
_entity.type
_entity.pdbx_description
1 polymer ?
#
loop_
_entity_poly.entity_id
_entity_poly.type
_entity_poly.pdbx_seq_one_letter_code
_entity_poly.pdbx_strand_id
1 'polypeptide(L)'
;AMDEEYLILSDEQRSIVDKNNGFALNLFHEISGFDSKVVSPMSISYLMGMLANGADGQTREEILKTIGCEGVSVEDLNALYKMMLQKANSLDKQTTVNIANYIALNKQYQLKKTFAGIMKNDYQAGVENLDFASSASVKHINQWCSKQTNGMIPSIISQLDANAVSCIMNAIYFKGTWTDKFDKKNTKLEAFQGYTRDIKKAQMMHRQAKYQYADGAGYSAVRIPYGNRSYEMVVLLPNQDSSIDEMMKKVDVKSLAEL
;
A
#
# COMPACT_ATOMS: atom_id res chain seq x y z
N ALA A 1 -27.99 -8.95 -6.69
CA ALA A 1 -27.26 -8.32 -5.59
C ALA A 1 -25.81 -8.78 -5.72
N MET A 2 -24.88 -7.84 -5.70
CA MET A 2 -23.47 -8.18 -5.59
C MET A 2 -23.21 -8.48 -4.12
N ASP A 3 -22.66 -9.67 -3.83
CA ASP A 3 -22.34 -10.05 -2.47
C ASP A 3 -21.11 -9.29 -2.04
N GLU A 4 -21.29 -8.37 -1.09
CA GLU A 4 -20.19 -7.69 -0.43
C GLU A 4 -19.42 -8.71 0.41
N GLU A 5 -18.11 -8.77 0.24
CA GLU A 5 -17.23 -9.57 1.07
C GLU A 5 -16.32 -8.69 1.90
N TYR A 6 -16.08 -9.09 3.14
CA TYR A 6 -15.25 -8.36 4.09
C TYR A 6 -14.20 -9.27 4.70
N LEU A 7 -13.08 -8.67 5.12
CA LEU A 7 -12.15 -9.34 6.00
C LEU A 7 -12.77 -9.47 7.39
N ILE A 8 -12.80 -10.70 7.92
CA ILE A 8 -13.25 -10.96 9.29
C ILE A 8 -12.01 -10.86 10.19
N LEU A 9 -11.94 -9.79 10.97
CA LEU A 9 -10.82 -9.49 11.86
C LEU A 9 -11.21 -9.72 13.30
N SER A 10 -10.29 -10.30 14.09
CA SER A 10 -10.38 -10.27 15.56
C SER A 10 -10.16 -8.84 16.07
N ASP A 11 -10.48 -8.57 17.32
CA ASP A 11 -10.24 -7.25 17.93
C ASP A 11 -8.75 -6.89 17.93
N GLU A 12 -7.88 -7.88 18.16
CA GLU A 12 -6.44 -7.71 18.09
C GLU A 12 -5.97 -7.36 16.67
N GLN A 13 -6.49 -8.05 15.66
CA GLN A 13 -6.18 -7.77 14.26
C GLN A 13 -6.66 -6.37 13.84
N ARG A 14 -7.83 -5.93 14.29
CA ARG A 14 -8.31 -4.56 14.08
C ARG A 14 -7.39 -3.54 14.71
N SER A 15 -6.90 -3.81 15.91
CA SER A 15 -5.92 -2.96 16.58
C SER A 15 -4.63 -2.81 15.77
N ILE A 16 -4.14 -3.89 15.17
CA ILE A 16 -2.96 -3.86 14.31
C ILE A 16 -3.24 -3.05 13.03
N VAL A 17 -4.41 -3.23 12.42
CA VAL A 17 -4.82 -2.43 11.25
C VAL A 17 -4.85 -0.94 11.58
N ASP A 18 -5.41 -0.54 12.71
CA ASP A 18 -5.44 0.85 13.15
C ASP A 18 -4.02 1.41 13.37
N LYS A 19 -3.13 0.62 13.95
CA LYS A 19 -1.72 0.97 14.13
C LYS A 19 -1.00 1.15 12.78
N ASN A 20 -1.25 0.26 11.83
CA ASN A 20 -0.70 0.38 10.47
C ASN A 20 -1.29 1.60 9.72
N ASN A 21 -2.54 1.93 9.93
CA ASN A 21 -3.14 3.15 9.39
C ASN A 21 -2.51 4.41 9.99
N GLY A 22 -2.20 4.40 11.29
CA GLY A 22 -1.43 5.46 11.95
C GLY A 22 -0.05 5.64 11.33
N PHE A 23 0.66 4.56 11.09
CA PHE A 23 1.92 4.58 10.36
C PHE A 23 1.76 5.17 8.95
N ALA A 24 0.71 4.76 8.23
CA ALA A 24 0.44 5.25 6.88
C ALA A 24 0.28 6.78 6.83
N LEU A 25 -0.47 7.33 7.78
CA LEU A 25 -0.66 8.78 7.89
C LEU A 25 0.64 9.50 8.27
N ASN A 26 1.40 8.97 9.23
CA ASN A 26 2.69 9.53 9.62
C ASN A 26 3.69 9.52 8.46
N LEU A 27 3.75 8.43 7.70
CA LEU A 27 4.58 8.33 6.51
C LEU A 27 4.20 9.40 5.48
N PHE A 28 2.91 9.57 5.22
CA PHE A 28 2.44 10.57 4.27
C PHE A 28 2.78 12.00 4.73
N HIS A 29 2.73 12.28 6.04
CA HIS A 29 3.15 13.56 6.61
C HIS A 29 4.64 13.86 6.39
N GLU A 30 5.49 12.83 6.45
CA GLU A 30 6.94 12.99 6.24
C GLU A 30 7.33 13.19 4.77
N ILE A 31 6.44 12.86 3.84
CA ILE A 31 6.66 13.06 2.42
C ILE A 31 6.30 14.50 2.07
N SER A 32 7.31 15.34 1.85
CA SER A 32 7.13 16.74 1.49
C SER A 32 7.26 17.00 -0.01
N GLY A 33 6.84 18.18 -0.47
CA GLY A 33 6.97 18.68 -1.84
C GLY A 33 5.62 18.97 -2.49
N PHE A 34 5.67 19.63 -3.65
CA PHE A 34 4.50 20.16 -4.34
C PHE A 34 3.98 19.25 -5.47
N ASP A 35 4.73 18.22 -5.80
CA ASP A 35 4.37 17.28 -6.86
C ASP A 35 3.35 16.25 -6.39
N SER A 36 2.55 15.76 -7.34
CA SER A 36 1.67 14.63 -7.10
C SER A 36 2.47 13.40 -6.66
N LYS A 37 2.00 12.73 -5.62
CA LYS A 37 2.68 11.58 -5.03
C LYS A 37 1.75 10.39 -4.89
N VAL A 38 2.30 9.22 -5.11
CA VAL A 38 1.66 7.94 -4.82
C VAL A 38 2.60 7.13 -3.94
N VAL A 39 2.11 6.72 -2.78
CA VAL A 39 2.85 5.86 -1.85
C VAL A 39 1.99 4.67 -1.48
N SER A 40 2.64 3.56 -1.14
CA SER A 40 1.99 2.37 -0.63
C SER A 40 2.53 2.04 0.76
N PRO A 41 1.92 2.57 1.83
CA PRO A 41 2.33 2.25 3.20
C PRO A 41 2.23 0.76 3.51
N MET A 42 1.26 0.06 2.92
CA MET A 42 1.11 -1.38 3.07
C MET A 42 2.33 -2.15 2.54
N SER A 43 2.93 -1.72 1.42
CA SER A 43 4.17 -2.31 0.91
C SER A 43 5.30 -2.22 1.93
N ILE A 44 5.44 -1.07 2.57
CA ILE A 44 6.46 -0.85 3.60
C ILE A 44 6.16 -1.70 4.83
N SER A 45 4.91 -1.82 5.23
CA SER A 45 4.50 -2.67 6.35
C SER A 45 4.84 -4.15 6.10
N TYR A 46 4.61 -4.68 4.90
CA TYR A 46 5.02 -6.04 4.54
C TYR A 46 6.54 -6.20 4.58
N LEU A 47 7.30 -5.25 4.02
CA LEU A 47 8.77 -5.28 4.08
C LEU A 47 9.28 -5.29 5.53
N MET A 48 8.74 -4.43 6.38
CA MET A 48 9.11 -4.35 7.79
C MET A 48 8.72 -5.61 8.56
N GLY A 49 7.58 -6.22 8.24
CA GLY A 49 7.18 -7.50 8.80
C GLY A 49 8.16 -8.62 8.44
N MET A 50 8.59 -8.68 7.20
CA MET A 50 9.63 -9.64 6.76
C MET A 50 10.96 -9.39 7.48
N LEU A 51 11.40 -8.15 7.56
CA LEU A 51 12.63 -7.77 8.28
C LEU A 51 12.53 -8.09 9.78
N ALA A 52 11.41 -7.83 10.42
CA ALA A 52 11.19 -8.11 11.84
C ALA A 52 11.35 -9.60 12.16
N ASN A 53 10.94 -10.49 11.25
CA ASN A 53 11.13 -11.93 11.40
C ASN A 53 12.59 -12.36 11.31
N GLY A 54 13.40 -11.61 10.59
CA GLY A 54 14.84 -11.86 10.46
C GLY A 54 15.70 -11.14 11.51
N ALA A 55 15.10 -10.28 12.31
CA ALA A 55 15.74 -9.51 13.36
C ALA A 55 15.48 -10.12 14.74
N ASP A 56 16.27 -9.71 15.72
CA ASP A 56 16.11 -10.12 17.11
C ASP A 56 16.33 -8.93 18.06
N GLY A 57 15.88 -9.07 19.30
CA GLY A 57 16.08 -8.09 20.38
C GLY A 57 15.63 -6.67 19.99
N GLN A 58 16.49 -5.71 20.29
CA GLN A 58 16.19 -4.28 20.07
C GLN A 58 15.92 -3.95 18.60
N THR A 59 16.63 -4.58 17.67
CA THR A 59 16.41 -4.33 16.23
C THR A 59 15.00 -4.70 15.82
N ARG A 60 14.49 -5.85 16.25
CA ARG A 60 13.10 -6.25 16.01
C ARG A 60 12.11 -5.26 16.62
N GLU A 61 12.33 -4.84 17.85
CA GLU A 61 11.46 -3.89 18.55
C GLU A 61 11.41 -2.53 17.83
N GLU A 62 12.55 -2.04 17.36
CA GLU A 62 12.60 -0.78 16.59
C GLU A 62 11.89 -0.88 15.24
N ILE A 63 12.00 -2.01 14.54
CA ILE A 63 11.27 -2.26 13.30
C ILE A 63 9.77 -2.24 13.55
N LEU A 64 9.28 -2.98 14.54
CA LEU A 64 7.86 -3.02 14.89
C LEU A 64 7.33 -1.66 15.32
N LYS A 65 8.09 -0.91 16.10
CA LYS A 65 7.75 0.45 16.52
C LYS A 65 7.62 1.39 15.32
N THR A 66 8.49 1.26 14.32
CA THR A 66 8.48 2.11 13.11
C THR A 66 7.15 2.01 12.36
N ILE A 67 6.55 0.83 12.30
CA ILE A 67 5.24 0.62 11.66
C ILE A 67 4.06 0.75 12.63
N GLY A 68 4.27 1.38 13.77
CA GLY A 68 3.24 1.61 14.77
C GLY A 68 2.85 0.40 15.62
N CYS A 69 3.57 -0.72 15.47
CA CYS A 69 3.27 -2.00 16.11
C CYS A 69 4.12 -2.29 17.35
N GLU A 70 4.48 -1.26 18.13
CA GLU A 70 5.16 -1.44 19.42
C GLU A 70 4.32 -2.34 20.34
N GLY A 71 4.96 -3.37 20.90
CA GLY A 71 4.31 -4.35 21.78
C GLY A 71 3.48 -5.41 21.08
N VAL A 72 3.35 -5.38 19.76
CA VAL A 72 2.71 -6.44 18.97
C VAL A 72 3.72 -7.57 18.76
N SER A 73 3.27 -8.83 18.96
CA SER A 73 4.12 -9.96 18.64
C SER A 73 4.29 -10.13 17.13
N VAL A 74 5.45 -10.63 16.70
CA VAL A 74 5.69 -10.89 15.28
C VAL A 74 4.76 -11.99 14.75
N GLU A 75 4.35 -12.93 15.60
CA GLU A 75 3.42 -14.00 15.27
C GLU A 75 2.02 -13.46 14.94
N ASP A 76 1.51 -12.52 15.73
CA ASP A 76 0.22 -11.88 15.49
C ASP A 76 0.24 -11.01 14.23
N LEU A 77 1.33 -10.28 14.00
CA LEU A 77 1.54 -9.53 12.77
C LEU A 77 1.57 -10.46 11.54
N ASN A 78 2.29 -11.57 11.63
CA ASN A 78 2.39 -12.56 10.55
C ASN A 78 1.02 -13.17 10.23
N ALA A 79 0.23 -13.49 11.26
CA ALA A 79 -1.12 -14.05 11.08
C ALA A 79 -2.05 -13.10 10.32
N LEU A 80 -2.03 -11.81 10.66
CA LEU A 80 -2.79 -10.79 9.96
C LEU A 80 -2.33 -10.65 8.50
N TYR A 81 -1.04 -10.53 8.27
CA TYR A 81 -0.49 -10.32 6.92
C TYR A 81 -0.71 -11.54 6.02
N LYS A 82 -0.57 -12.75 6.57
CA LYS A 82 -0.93 -13.98 5.85
C LYS A 82 -2.37 -13.98 5.40
N MET A 83 -3.31 -13.65 6.29
CA MET A 83 -4.74 -13.59 5.96
C MET A 83 -5.00 -12.54 4.88
N MET A 84 -4.42 -11.34 4.98
CA MET A 84 -4.58 -10.29 3.98
C MET A 84 -4.07 -10.72 2.60
N LEU A 85 -2.90 -11.35 2.55
CA LEU A 85 -2.32 -11.88 1.32
C LEU A 85 -3.21 -12.96 0.67
N GLN A 86 -3.79 -13.84 1.48
CA GLN A 86 -4.66 -14.90 1.00
C GLN A 86 -6.00 -14.39 0.49
N LYS A 87 -6.52 -13.32 1.06
CA LYS A 87 -7.87 -12.82 0.79
C LYS A 87 -7.92 -11.66 -0.20
N ALA A 88 -6.87 -10.83 -0.30
CA ALA A 88 -6.92 -9.57 -1.03
C ALA A 88 -7.44 -9.69 -2.46
N ASN A 89 -7.02 -10.70 -3.21
CA ASN A 89 -7.43 -10.87 -4.60
C ASN A 89 -8.72 -11.68 -4.77
N SER A 90 -9.32 -12.17 -3.69
CA SER A 90 -10.55 -12.97 -3.75
C SER A 90 -11.80 -12.25 -3.25
N LEU A 91 -11.66 -11.10 -2.61
CA LEU A 91 -12.78 -10.32 -2.06
C LEU A 91 -13.71 -9.78 -3.14
N ASP A 92 -13.18 -9.44 -4.30
CA ASP A 92 -13.95 -8.89 -5.41
C ASP A 92 -13.40 -9.38 -6.75
N LYS A 93 -14.24 -10.04 -7.52
CA LYS A 93 -13.88 -10.56 -8.87
C LYS A 93 -13.65 -9.47 -9.90
N GLN A 94 -14.14 -8.25 -9.66
CA GLN A 94 -13.98 -7.09 -10.55
C GLN A 94 -12.77 -6.24 -10.19
N THR A 95 -12.08 -6.57 -9.09
CA THR A 95 -10.90 -5.86 -8.61
C THR A 95 -9.71 -6.80 -8.63
N THR A 96 -8.64 -6.38 -9.28
CA THR A 96 -7.36 -7.09 -9.27
C THR A 96 -6.48 -6.48 -8.22
N VAL A 97 -6.07 -7.28 -7.23
CA VAL A 97 -5.08 -6.90 -6.22
C VAL A 97 -3.95 -7.92 -6.25
N ASN A 98 -2.77 -7.50 -6.65
CA ASN A 98 -1.60 -8.36 -6.60
C ASN A 98 -0.61 -7.80 -5.58
N ILE A 99 -0.37 -8.56 -4.52
CA ILE A 99 0.61 -8.24 -3.48
C ILE A 99 1.72 -9.28 -3.61
N ALA A 100 2.90 -8.85 -4.00
CA ALA A 100 4.03 -9.74 -4.25
C ALA A 100 5.21 -9.38 -3.36
N ASN A 101 5.73 -10.37 -2.65
CA ASN A 101 6.92 -10.27 -1.81
C ASN A 101 8.05 -11.10 -2.43
N TYR A 102 9.27 -10.57 -2.34
CA TYR A 102 10.42 -11.19 -2.98
C TYR A 102 11.70 -10.93 -2.20
N ILE A 103 12.52 -11.97 -2.08
CA ILE A 103 13.84 -11.89 -1.49
C ILE A 103 14.85 -12.36 -2.54
N ALA A 104 15.66 -11.43 -3.03
CA ALA A 104 16.86 -11.74 -3.76
C ALA A 104 17.98 -11.96 -2.75
N LEU A 105 18.59 -13.12 -2.75
CA LEU A 105 19.69 -13.50 -1.87
C LEU A 105 20.97 -13.60 -2.69
N ASN A 106 22.04 -12.95 -2.22
CA ASN A 106 23.31 -13.05 -2.93
C ASN A 106 23.82 -14.50 -2.91
N LYS A 107 24.37 -14.95 -4.00
CA LYS A 107 24.65 -16.36 -4.33
C LYS A 107 25.37 -17.16 -3.25
N GLN A 108 26.21 -16.51 -2.44
CA GLN A 108 26.99 -17.19 -1.39
C GLN A 108 26.22 -17.40 -0.06
N TYR A 109 25.00 -16.89 0.06
CA TYR A 109 24.24 -16.94 1.29
C TYR A 109 23.06 -17.91 1.21
N GLN A 110 22.62 -18.39 2.36
CA GLN A 110 21.41 -19.19 2.52
C GLN A 110 20.57 -18.65 3.67
N LEU A 111 19.26 -18.66 3.51
CA LEU A 111 18.34 -18.33 4.59
C LEU A 111 18.26 -19.47 5.60
N LYS A 112 18.14 -19.12 6.89
CA LYS A 112 17.81 -20.09 7.92
C LYS A 112 16.45 -20.72 7.60
N LYS A 113 16.31 -22.04 7.81
CA LYS A 113 15.10 -22.79 7.45
C LYS A 113 13.83 -22.23 8.09
N THR A 114 13.87 -21.84 9.36
CA THR A 114 12.73 -21.26 10.08
C THR A 114 12.29 -19.95 9.43
N PHE A 115 13.24 -19.06 9.15
CA PHE A 115 12.96 -17.80 8.49
C PHE A 115 12.41 -18.00 7.07
N ALA A 116 13.02 -18.86 6.28
CA ALA A 116 12.55 -19.19 4.94
C ALA A 116 11.13 -19.75 4.94
N GLY A 117 10.80 -20.60 5.92
CA GLY A 117 9.45 -21.13 6.10
C GLY A 117 8.41 -20.05 6.38
N ILE A 118 8.70 -19.10 7.26
CA ILE A 118 7.82 -17.95 7.55
C ILE A 118 7.64 -17.08 6.31
N MET A 119 8.72 -16.77 5.60
CA MET A 119 8.66 -15.96 4.39
C MET A 119 7.77 -16.59 3.33
N LYS A 120 7.91 -17.90 3.13
CA LYS A 120 7.10 -18.65 2.18
C LYS A 120 5.64 -18.76 2.61
N ASN A 121 5.38 -19.15 3.85
CA ASN A 121 4.04 -19.52 4.33
C ASN A 121 3.20 -18.30 4.72
N ASP A 122 3.80 -17.31 5.37
CA ASP A 122 3.07 -16.17 5.91
C ASP A 122 3.12 -14.94 4.99
N TYR A 123 4.19 -14.78 4.21
CA TYR A 123 4.37 -13.64 3.30
C TYR A 123 4.28 -14.02 1.82
N GLN A 124 4.14 -15.30 1.48
CA GLN A 124 4.12 -15.79 0.11
C GLN A 124 5.30 -15.27 -0.73
N ALA A 125 6.45 -15.11 -0.07
CA ALA A 125 7.63 -14.54 -0.71
C ALA A 125 8.28 -15.52 -1.67
N GLY A 126 8.62 -15.05 -2.87
CA GLY A 126 9.57 -15.72 -3.74
C GLY A 126 10.98 -15.52 -3.21
N VAL A 127 11.80 -16.55 -3.21
CA VAL A 127 13.21 -16.47 -2.79
C VAL A 127 14.09 -17.01 -3.92
N GLU A 128 15.04 -16.21 -4.36
CA GLU A 128 15.98 -16.59 -5.40
C GLU A 128 17.41 -16.19 -5.02
N ASN A 129 18.37 -17.08 -5.32
CA ASN A 129 19.79 -16.74 -5.24
C ASN A 129 20.24 -16.11 -6.55
N LEU A 130 20.82 -14.92 -6.48
CA LEU A 130 21.33 -14.18 -7.63
C LEU A 130 22.78 -13.75 -7.40
N ASP A 131 23.53 -13.58 -8.49
CA ASP A 131 24.85 -12.96 -8.45
C ASP A 131 24.70 -11.43 -8.42
N PHE A 132 24.91 -10.81 -7.27
CA PHE A 132 24.77 -9.37 -7.13
C PHE A 132 25.86 -8.55 -7.85
N ALA A 133 26.95 -9.20 -8.24
CA ALA A 133 27.96 -8.56 -9.09
C ALA A 133 27.59 -8.51 -10.58
N SER A 134 26.53 -9.24 -10.98
CA SER A 134 26.08 -9.30 -12.36
C SER A 134 24.99 -8.29 -12.65
N SER A 135 25.12 -7.53 -13.75
CA SER A 135 24.06 -6.63 -14.24
C SER A 135 22.80 -7.38 -14.67
N ALA A 136 22.90 -8.66 -15.00
CA ALA A 136 21.75 -9.51 -15.30
C ALA A 136 20.83 -9.67 -14.10
N SER A 137 21.36 -9.62 -12.89
CA SER A 137 20.55 -9.70 -11.64
C SER A 137 19.67 -8.45 -11.44
N VAL A 138 20.18 -7.26 -11.74
CA VAL A 138 19.40 -6.01 -11.75
C VAL A 138 18.24 -6.12 -12.74
N LYS A 139 18.52 -6.57 -13.94
CA LYS A 139 17.50 -6.76 -14.99
C LYS A 139 16.46 -7.78 -14.57
N HIS A 140 16.86 -8.89 -13.98
CA HIS A 140 15.97 -9.95 -13.50
C HIS A 140 15.00 -9.42 -12.41
N ILE A 141 15.52 -8.68 -11.43
CA ILE A 141 14.71 -8.05 -10.37
C ILE A 141 13.71 -7.04 -10.94
N ASN A 142 14.14 -6.19 -11.86
CA ASN A 142 13.25 -5.23 -12.49
C ASN A 142 12.17 -5.90 -13.35
N GLN A 143 12.49 -6.99 -14.03
CA GLN A 143 11.50 -7.80 -14.76
C GLN A 143 10.47 -8.42 -13.81
N TRP A 144 10.90 -8.90 -12.64
CA TRP A 144 9.98 -9.37 -11.59
C TRP A 144 9.00 -8.27 -11.19
N CYS A 145 9.50 -7.08 -10.86
CA CYS A 145 8.67 -5.96 -10.44
C CYS A 145 7.69 -5.53 -11.53
N SER A 146 8.14 -5.42 -12.77
CA SER A 146 7.31 -5.09 -13.92
C SER A 146 6.19 -6.11 -14.11
N LYS A 147 6.49 -7.40 -14.01
CA LYS A 147 5.51 -8.47 -14.12
C LYS A 147 4.47 -8.41 -13.00
N GLN A 148 4.89 -8.20 -11.75
CA GLN A 148 4.00 -8.14 -10.60
C GLN A 148 3.08 -6.91 -10.62
N THR A 149 3.46 -5.85 -11.29
CA THR A 149 2.71 -4.58 -11.38
C THR A 149 2.07 -4.35 -12.75
N ASN A 150 1.97 -5.37 -13.58
CA ASN A 150 1.42 -5.26 -14.94
C ASN A 150 2.07 -4.12 -15.76
N GLY A 151 3.38 -3.99 -15.64
CA GLY A 151 4.17 -2.98 -16.33
C GLY A 151 4.12 -1.56 -15.71
N MET A 152 3.35 -1.35 -14.65
CA MET A 152 3.21 -0.02 -14.02
C MET A 152 4.50 0.46 -13.35
N ILE A 153 5.30 -0.48 -12.82
CA ILE A 153 6.63 -0.19 -12.26
C ILE A 153 7.66 -0.99 -13.08
N PRO A 154 8.20 -0.42 -14.14
CA PRO A 154 9.13 -1.15 -15.03
C PRO A 154 10.51 -1.35 -14.43
N SER A 155 10.88 -0.57 -13.43
CA SER A 155 12.18 -0.64 -12.76
C SER A 155 12.05 -0.21 -11.31
N ILE A 156 12.62 -0.99 -10.39
CA ILE A 156 12.62 -0.73 -8.95
C ILE A 156 14.03 -0.42 -8.43
N ILE A 157 15.06 -0.92 -9.09
CA ILE A 157 16.47 -0.68 -8.75
C ILE A 157 17.28 -0.34 -10.00
N SER A 158 18.31 0.47 -9.81
CA SER A 158 19.28 0.80 -10.86
C SER A 158 20.58 0.00 -10.73
N GLN A 159 20.92 -0.43 -9.53
CA GLN A 159 22.14 -1.17 -9.22
C GLN A 159 21.94 -2.04 -7.98
N LEU A 160 22.78 -3.04 -7.83
CA LEU A 160 22.94 -3.86 -6.64
C LEU A 160 24.35 -3.67 -6.08
N ASP A 161 24.46 -3.59 -4.75
CA ASP A 161 25.74 -3.69 -4.08
C ASP A 161 26.19 -5.16 -4.10
N ALA A 162 27.33 -5.43 -4.73
CA ALA A 162 27.90 -6.77 -4.82
C ALA A 162 28.20 -7.40 -3.44
N ASN A 163 28.38 -6.59 -2.41
CA ASN A 163 28.64 -7.02 -1.04
C ASN A 163 27.36 -7.15 -0.20
N ALA A 164 26.21 -6.74 -0.70
CA ALA A 164 24.97 -6.91 0.01
C ALA A 164 24.60 -8.40 0.17
N VAL A 165 23.99 -8.73 1.30
CA VAL A 165 23.54 -10.09 1.60
C VAL A 165 22.25 -10.42 0.86
N SER A 166 21.30 -9.49 0.91
CA SER A 166 19.97 -9.68 0.31
C SER A 166 19.35 -8.35 -0.10
N CYS A 167 18.37 -8.45 -0.96
CA CYS A 167 17.48 -7.37 -1.33
C CYS A 167 16.03 -7.87 -1.14
N ILE A 168 15.32 -7.25 -0.22
CA ILE A 168 13.94 -7.60 0.11
C ILE A 168 13.01 -6.59 -0.55
N MET A 169 12.00 -7.07 -1.26
CA MET A 169 11.13 -6.23 -2.07
C MET A 169 9.66 -6.60 -1.89
N ASN A 170 8.81 -5.59 -2.03
CA ASN A 170 7.37 -5.76 -2.17
C ASN A 170 6.90 -4.93 -3.36
N ALA A 171 5.92 -5.45 -4.09
CA ALA A 171 5.21 -4.73 -5.12
C ALA A 171 3.72 -4.97 -4.96
N ILE A 172 2.94 -3.90 -5.01
CA ILE A 172 1.47 -3.96 -4.97
C ILE A 172 0.92 -3.35 -6.24
N TYR A 173 0.02 -4.08 -6.88
CA TYR A 173 -0.77 -3.64 -8.02
C TYR A 173 -2.25 -3.70 -7.68
N PHE A 174 -2.95 -2.61 -7.92
CA PHE A 174 -4.39 -2.50 -7.73
C PHE A 174 -5.06 -1.96 -8.99
N LYS A 175 -6.09 -2.67 -9.44
CA LYS A 175 -6.95 -2.19 -10.52
C LYS A 175 -8.40 -2.56 -10.20
N GLY A 176 -9.19 -1.55 -9.87
CA GLY A 176 -10.61 -1.69 -9.60
C GLY A 176 -11.47 -1.13 -10.73
N THR A 177 -12.67 -1.68 -10.85
CA THR A 177 -13.75 -1.11 -11.65
C THR A 177 -14.73 -0.43 -10.69
N TRP A 178 -15.10 0.81 -10.93
CA TRP A 178 -16.08 1.51 -10.10
C TRP A 178 -17.39 0.72 -10.02
N THR A 179 -17.98 0.59 -8.84
CA THR A 179 -19.30 -0.01 -8.65
C THR A 179 -20.30 0.64 -9.60
N ASP A 180 -20.26 1.94 -9.61
CA ASP A 180 -21.03 2.78 -10.51
C ASP A 180 -20.06 3.49 -11.47
N LYS A 181 -20.09 3.15 -12.74
CA LYS A 181 -19.11 3.63 -13.74
C LYS A 181 -19.35 5.07 -14.15
N PHE A 182 -18.26 5.80 -14.38
CA PHE A 182 -18.31 7.08 -15.08
C PHE A 182 -18.51 6.84 -16.58
N ASP A 183 -19.46 7.56 -17.19
CA ASP A 183 -19.62 7.53 -18.64
C ASP A 183 -18.54 8.43 -19.28
N LYS A 184 -17.73 7.83 -20.15
CA LYS A 184 -16.66 8.54 -20.86
C LYS A 184 -17.16 9.73 -21.66
N LYS A 185 -18.42 9.68 -22.15
CA LYS A 185 -19.03 10.80 -22.88
C LYS A 185 -19.20 12.06 -22.04
N ASN A 186 -19.25 11.92 -20.73
CA ASN A 186 -19.38 13.03 -19.79
C ASN A 186 -18.03 13.58 -19.32
N THR A 187 -16.91 12.98 -19.75
CA THR A 187 -15.59 13.48 -19.43
C THR A 187 -15.26 14.70 -20.27
N LYS A 188 -14.91 15.80 -19.62
CA LYS A 188 -14.64 17.08 -20.26
C LYS A 188 -13.31 17.66 -19.81
N LEU A 189 -12.68 18.43 -20.69
CA LEU A 189 -11.48 19.17 -20.34
C LEU A 189 -11.85 20.43 -19.55
N GLU A 190 -11.58 20.43 -18.27
CA GLU A 190 -11.94 21.50 -17.34
C GLU A 190 -10.73 21.97 -16.53
N ALA A 191 -10.87 23.16 -15.93
CA ALA A 191 -9.86 23.72 -15.05
C ALA A 191 -9.74 22.90 -13.76
N PHE A 192 -8.51 22.58 -13.37
CA PHE A 192 -8.18 21.97 -12.09
C PHE A 192 -7.19 22.87 -11.36
N GLN A 193 -7.54 23.28 -10.16
CA GLN A 193 -6.68 24.07 -9.29
C GLN A 193 -5.80 23.13 -8.44
N GLY A 194 -4.51 23.10 -8.76
CA GLY A 194 -3.53 22.28 -8.03
C GLY A 194 -3.07 22.92 -6.71
N TYR A 195 -2.14 22.23 -6.05
CA TYR A 195 -1.55 22.67 -4.78
C TYR A 195 -0.94 24.08 -4.82
N THR A 196 -0.24 24.42 -5.89
CA THR A 196 0.40 25.72 -6.11
C THR A 196 -0.59 26.80 -6.57
N ARG A 197 -1.88 26.48 -6.61
CA ARG A 197 -2.97 27.32 -7.17
C ARG A 197 -2.83 27.60 -8.67
N ASP A 198 -1.92 26.94 -9.34
CA ASP A 198 -1.86 26.98 -10.81
C ASP A 198 -3.06 26.26 -11.39
N ILE A 199 -3.74 26.93 -12.31
CA ILE A 199 -4.87 26.35 -13.02
C ILE A 199 -4.34 25.52 -14.18
N LYS A 200 -4.53 24.21 -14.11
CA LYS A 200 -4.24 23.27 -15.18
C LYS A 200 -5.53 22.72 -15.76
N LYS A 201 -5.53 22.36 -17.03
CA LYS A 201 -6.66 21.64 -17.62
C LYS A 201 -6.49 20.15 -17.40
N ALA A 202 -7.55 19.50 -16.93
CA ALA A 202 -7.61 18.07 -16.69
C ALA A 202 -8.85 17.46 -17.34
N GLN A 203 -8.74 16.18 -17.74
CA GLN A 203 -9.90 15.41 -18.20
C GLN A 203 -10.76 15.07 -16.98
N MET A 204 -11.80 15.88 -16.76
CA MET A 204 -12.67 15.76 -15.60
C MET A 204 -13.79 14.78 -15.89
N MET A 205 -13.85 13.72 -15.11
CA MET A 205 -14.93 12.74 -15.15
C MET A 205 -16.13 13.25 -14.35
N HIS A 206 -17.31 13.10 -14.92
CA HIS A 206 -18.56 13.53 -14.29
C HIS A 206 -19.50 12.37 -14.09
N ARG A 207 -20.09 12.33 -12.90
CA ARG A 207 -21.13 11.39 -12.54
C ARG A 207 -21.94 11.90 -11.38
N GLN A 208 -23.21 11.55 -11.38
CA GLN A 208 -24.12 11.81 -10.27
C GLN A 208 -24.63 10.46 -9.71
N ALA A 209 -24.47 10.26 -8.43
CA ALA A 209 -24.96 9.10 -7.69
C ALA A 209 -25.09 9.43 -6.20
N LYS A 210 -25.58 8.45 -5.44
CA LYS A 210 -25.58 8.54 -3.97
C LYS A 210 -24.24 8.00 -3.45
N TYR A 211 -23.54 8.83 -2.70
CA TYR A 211 -22.28 8.50 -2.07
C TYR A 211 -22.36 8.70 -0.56
N GLN A 212 -21.54 7.95 0.17
CA GLN A 212 -21.24 8.30 1.54
C GLN A 212 -20.35 9.54 1.55
N TYR A 213 -20.79 10.57 2.25
CA TYR A 213 -20.18 11.88 2.30
C TYR A 213 -20.09 12.35 3.74
N ALA A 214 -19.00 13.02 4.09
CA ALA A 214 -18.82 13.65 5.37
C ALA A 214 -18.07 14.97 5.25
N ASP A 215 -18.38 15.92 6.12
CA ASP A 215 -17.59 17.12 6.33
C ASP A 215 -16.66 16.91 7.54
N GLY A 216 -15.38 17.12 7.32
CA GLY A 216 -14.37 17.15 8.35
C GLY A 216 -13.97 18.57 8.74
N ALA A 217 -12.95 18.68 9.58
CA ALA A 217 -12.38 19.97 9.98
C ALA A 217 -11.58 20.60 8.84
N GLY A 218 -12.23 21.47 8.04
CA GLY A 218 -11.62 22.16 6.91
C GLY A 218 -11.50 21.34 5.62
N TYR A 219 -12.25 20.24 5.49
CA TYR A 219 -12.28 19.40 4.30
C TYR A 219 -13.62 18.68 4.13
N SER A 220 -13.85 18.21 2.93
CA SER A 220 -14.94 17.28 2.60
C SER A 220 -14.37 15.92 2.24
N ALA A 221 -15.11 14.86 2.55
CA ALA A 221 -14.71 13.49 2.25
C ALA A 221 -15.83 12.75 1.52
N VAL A 222 -15.46 11.90 0.57
CA VAL A 222 -16.39 11.02 -0.13
C VAL A 222 -15.80 9.64 -0.29
N ARG A 223 -16.63 8.60 -0.13
CA ARG A 223 -16.28 7.21 -0.42
C ARG A 223 -16.83 6.80 -1.77
N ILE A 224 -15.97 6.29 -2.63
CA ILE A 224 -16.31 5.82 -3.96
C ILE A 224 -16.00 4.33 -4.04
N PRO A 225 -17.02 3.44 -4.05
CA PRO A 225 -16.78 2.01 -4.01
C PRO A 225 -16.36 1.42 -5.37
N TYR A 226 -15.54 0.39 -5.31
CA TYR A 226 -15.19 -0.47 -6.43
C TYR A 226 -16.04 -1.74 -6.44
N GLY A 227 -16.33 -2.26 -7.62
CA GLY A 227 -16.92 -3.59 -7.86
C GLY A 227 -18.08 -3.95 -6.95
N ASN A 228 -17.88 -4.96 -6.12
CA ASN A 228 -18.85 -5.45 -5.14
C ASN A 228 -18.84 -4.67 -3.82
N ARG A 229 -18.10 -3.56 -3.72
CA ARG A 229 -17.93 -2.69 -2.55
C ARG A 229 -16.96 -3.21 -1.46
N SER A 230 -16.23 -4.29 -1.73
CA SER A 230 -15.19 -4.76 -0.80
C SER A 230 -14.01 -3.81 -0.70
N TYR A 231 -13.77 -3.03 -1.75
CA TYR A 231 -12.76 -1.98 -1.82
C TYR A 231 -13.42 -0.65 -2.13
N GLU A 232 -12.85 0.41 -1.61
CA GLU A 232 -13.30 1.78 -1.88
C GLU A 232 -12.14 2.76 -1.94
N MET A 233 -12.34 3.84 -2.68
CA MET A 233 -11.49 5.01 -2.66
C MET A 233 -12.11 6.06 -1.74
N VAL A 234 -11.31 6.57 -0.82
CA VAL A 234 -11.70 7.73 0.00
C VAL A 234 -10.98 8.95 -0.55
N VAL A 235 -11.76 9.93 -0.99
CA VAL A 235 -11.23 11.20 -1.49
C VAL A 235 -11.45 12.28 -0.42
N LEU A 236 -10.36 12.92 -0.01
CA LEU A 236 -10.37 14.06 0.89
C LEU A 236 -10.05 15.33 0.10
N LEU A 237 -10.94 16.30 0.14
CA LEU A 237 -10.78 17.58 -0.55
C LEU A 237 -10.73 18.70 0.48
N PRO A 238 -9.61 19.44 0.59
CA PRO A 238 -9.56 20.61 1.46
C PRO A 238 -10.52 21.70 0.99
N ASN A 239 -11.12 22.42 1.95
CA ASN A 239 -11.97 23.57 1.66
C ASN A 239 -11.15 24.69 1.00
N GLN A 240 -11.82 25.65 0.35
CA GLN A 240 -11.17 26.74 -0.39
C GLN A 240 -10.27 27.63 0.49
N ASP A 241 -10.61 27.76 1.76
CA ASP A 241 -9.86 28.51 2.77
C ASP A 241 -8.76 27.69 3.47
N SER A 242 -8.55 26.47 3.05
CA SER A 242 -7.60 25.51 3.61
C SER A 242 -6.59 25.04 2.54
N SER A 243 -5.68 24.19 2.94
CA SER A 243 -4.69 23.53 2.08
C SER A 243 -4.59 22.04 2.39
N ILE A 244 -3.95 21.28 1.51
CA ILE A 244 -3.67 19.85 1.77
C ILE A 244 -2.86 19.72 3.07
N ASP A 245 -1.87 20.57 3.30
CA ASP A 245 -1.04 20.50 4.50
C ASP A 245 -1.85 20.76 5.77
N GLU A 246 -2.72 21.78 5.77
CA GLU A 246 -3.61 22.07 6.90
C GLU A 246 -4.62 20.95 7.14
N MET A 247 -5.19 20.39 6.07
CA MET A 247 -6.08 19.24 6.15
C MET A 247 -5.38 18.03 6.77
N MET A 248 -4.18 17.69 6.28
CA MET A 248 -3.45 16.50 6.73
C MET A 248 -3.01 16.59 8.21
N LYS A 249 -2.81 17.78 8.76
CA LYS A 249 -2.57 17.97 10.20
C LYS A 249 -3.76 17.53 11.08
N LYS A 250 -4.96 17.54 10.52
CA LYS A 250 -6.22 17.26 11.23
C LYS A 250 -6.74 15.85 10.96
N VAL A 251 -6.23 15.17 9.93
CA VAL A 251 -6.63 13.80 9.56
C VAL A 251 -5.82 12.82 10.41
N ASP A 252 -6.49 11.99 11.19
CA ASP A 252 -5.93 10.91 11.97
C ASP A 252 -6.74 9.61 11.75
N VAL A 253 -6.32 8.52 12.39
CA VAL A 253 -6.99 7.21 12.25
C VAL A 253 -8.45 7.30 12.68
N LYS A 254 -8.74 8.05 13.75
CA LYS A 254 -10.09 8.23 14.26
C LYS A 254 -10.97 8.97 13.25
N SER A 255 -10.51 10.09 12.70
CA SER A 255 -11.27 10.83 11.69
C SER A 255 -11.51 10.02 10.41
N LEU A 256 -10.55 9.19 9.99
CA LEU A 256 -10.74 8.27 8.86
C LEU A 256 -11.78 7.18 9.16
N ALA A 257 -11.81 6.67 10.38
CA ALA A 257 -12.77 5.64 10.78
C ALA A 257 -14.21 6.17 10.90
N GLU A 258 -14.37 7.48 11.12
CA GLU A 258 -15.66 8.16 11.23
C GLU A 258 -16.25 8.57 9.86
N LEU A 259 -15.47 8.47 8.79
CA LEU A 259 -15.95 8.73 7.41
C LEU A 259 -16.79 7.57 6.88
#